data_4797ee0d81bc71cff7091dbb2c1b3ace
#
_entry.id   4797ee0d81bc71cff7091dbb2c1b3ace
#
_cell.length_a   1.000
_cell.length_b   1.000
_cell.length_c   1.000
_cell.angle_alpha   90.00
_cell.angle_beta   90.00
_cell.angle_gamma   90.00
#
_symmetry.space_group_name_H-M   'P 1'
#
loop_
_entity.id
_entity.type
_entity.pdbx_description
1 polymer ?
#
loop_
_entity_poly.entity_id
_entity_poly.type
_entity_poly.pdbx_seq_one_letter_code
_entity_poly.pdbx_strand_id
1 'polypeptide(L)'
;MQAVWMVLSAFVFSTMAVCVKFASSHFNNAELVFYRGAIGIVFMWWFARMRGTSLVTHVLPMHLWRSVVGVVALSAWFYAIAHLPLATAMTLNYMSSVWIAAFLVGGTLMFAKAGERIQSQGSLVLTILASFTGVVMLLRPTIDQNQTFAGLIGLLSGLGAAFAYMQVMVLARMGEPEARTVFYFAVGTAIAGGLGMAVVGVSPWEIGRAHV
;
A
#
# COMPACT_ATOMS: atom_id res chain seq x y z
N MET A 1 7.17 23.02 -6.42
CA MET A 1 8.00 22.05 -5.68
C MET A 1 7.24 20.78 -5.27
N GLN A 2 5.99 20.84 -4.81
CA GLN A 2 5.23 19.64 -4.40
C GLN A 2 5.05 18.62 -5.54
N ALA A 3 4.76 19.06 -6.77
CA ALA A 3 4.59 18.17 -7.92
C ALA A 3 5.86 17.34 -8.23
N VAL A 4 7.05 17.91 -8.06
CA VAL A 4 8.31 17.19 -8.28
C VAL A 4 8.49 16.07 -7.27
N TRP A 5 8.15 16.32 -6.00
CA TRP A 5 8.19 15.28 -4.96
C TRP A 5 7.19 14.16 -5.22
N MET A 6 6.00 14.47 -5.76
CA MET A 6 5.02 13.47 -6.14
C MET A 6 5.52 12.58 -7.30
N VAL A 7 6.14 13.18 -8.32
CA VAL A 7 6.74 12.43 -9.43
C VAL A 7 7.87 11.53 -8.94
N LEU A 8 8.75 12.07 -8.08
CA LEU A 8 9.85 11.28 -7.51
C LEU A 8 9.33 10.11 -6.66
N SER A 9 8.32 10.34 -5.82
CA SER A 9 7.72 9.28 -5.01
C SER A 9 7.05 8.20 -5.87
N ALA A 10 6.35 8.59 -6.95
CA ALA A 10 5.76 7.66 -7.89
C ALA A 10 6.82 6.82 -8.61
N PHE A 11 7.94 7.44 -9.01
CA PHE A 11 9.07 6.74 -9.61
C PHE A 11 9.68 5.70 -8.66
N VAL A 12 9.98 6.10 -7.41
CA VAL A 12 10.52 5.19 -6.40
C VAL A 12 9.55 4.05 -6.08
N PHE A 13 8.26 4.36 -5.99
CA PHE A 13 7.22 3.35 -5.73
C PHE A 13 7.10 2.35 -6.88
N SER A 14 7.16 2.81 -8.14
CA SER A 14 7.14 1.94 -9.31
C SER A 14 8.40 1.07 -9.39
N THR A 15 9.57 1.63 -9.10
CA THR A 15 10.82 0.88 -9.01
C THR A 15 10.73 -0.22 -7.94
N MET A 16 10.17 0.10 -6.78
CA MET A 16 9.93 -0.91 -5.73
C MET A 16 9.03 -2.05 -6.24
N ALA A 17 7.95 -1.74 -6.98
CA ALA A 17 7.05 -2.77 -7.49
C ALA A 17 7.75 -3.69 -8.51
N VAL A 18 8.61 -3.15 -9.36
CA VAL A 18 9.45 -3.93 -10.27
C VAL A 18 10.40 -4.84 -9.49
N CYS A 19 11.11 -4.31 -8.50
CA CYS A 19 11.99 -5.10 -7.63
C CYS A 19 11.24 -6.23 -6.93
N VAL A 20 10.04 -5.96 -6.39
CA VAL A 20 9.19 -6.99 -5.77
C VAL A 20 8.79 -8.06 -6.78
N LYS A 21 8.44 -7.68 -8.02
CA LYS A 21 8.11 -8.65 -9.08
C LYS A 21 9.28 -9.57 -9.39
N PHE A 22 10.49 -9.06 -9.52
CA PHE A 22 11.68 -9.89 -9.71
C PHE A 22 11.99 -10.75 -8.49
N ALA A 23 11.94 -10.17 -7.30
CA ALA A 23 12.23 -10.90 -6.08
C ALA A 23 11.20 -11.99 -5.77
N SER A 24 9.94 -11.84 -6.19
CA SER A 24 8.87 -12.82 -5.98
C SER A 24 9.09 -14.16 -6.71
N SER A 25 10.05 -14.24 -7.63
CA SER A 25 10.47 -15.51 -8.25
C SER A 25 11.41 -16.34 -7.37
N HIS A 26 12.03 -15.72 -6.35
CA HIS A 26 13.04 -16.36 -5.48
C HIS A 26 12.60 -16.38 -4.01
N PHE A 27 11.82 -15.41 -3.59
CA PHE A 27 11.38 -15.22 -2.21
C PHE A 27 9.87 -15.38 -2.09
N ASN A 28 9.42 -15.98 -1.00
CA ASN A 28 7.99 -16.06 -0.73
C ASN A 28 7.45 -14.69 -0.24
N ASN A 29 6.11 -14.56 -0.24
CA ASN A 29 5.46 -13.31 0.12
C ASN A 29 5.81 -12.84 1.55
N ALA A 30 5.95 -13.76 2.51
CA ALA A 30 6.28 -13.43 3.89
C ALA A 30 7.69 -12.83 4.02
N GLU A 31 8.65 -13.37 3.26
CA GLU A 31 10.02 -12.86 3.21
C GLU A 31 10.08 -11.44 2.62
N LEU A 32 9.36 -11.20 1.52
CA LEU A 32 9.29 -9.87 0.90
C LEU A 32 8.71 -8.82 1.85
N VAL A 33 7.66 -9.19 2.58
CA VAL A 33 7.04 -8.33 3.59
C VAL A 33 8.02 -8.08 4.74
N PHE A 34 8.73 -9.11 5.21
CA PHE A 34 9.72 -9.00 6.28
C PHE A 34 10.88 -8.08 5.90
N TYR A 35 11.55 -8.34 4.77
CA TYR A 35 12.70 -7.54 4.34
C TYR A 35 12.34 -6.08 4.11
N ARG A 36 11.18 -5.82 3.50
CA ARG A 36 10.67 -4.46 3.34
C ARG A 36 10.46 -3.78 4.70
N GLY A 37 9.89 -4.49 5.67
CA GLY A 37 9.69 -3.99 7.03
C GLY A 37 11.01 -3.70 7.73
N ALA A 38 11.95 -4.65 7.71
CA ALA A 38 13.25 -4.53 8.35
C ALA A 38 14.07 -3.35 7.80
N ILE A 39 14.15 -3.22 6.47
CA ILE A 39 14.82 -2.09 5.81
C ILE A 39 14.11 -0.77 6.18
N GLY A 40 12.77 -0.78 6.20
CA GLY A 40 11.95 0.36 6.57
C GLY A 40 12.20 0.83 7.99
N ILE A 41 12.34 -0.07 8.97
CA ILE A 41 12.67 0.25 10.36
C ILE A 41 14.01 0.98 10.45
N VAL A 42 15.06 0.42 9.85
CA VAL A 42 16.41 1.00 9.88
C VAL A 42 16.41 2.39 9.25
N PHE A 43 15.82 2.52 8.06
CA PHE A 43 15.76 3.79 7.34
C PHE A 43 14.96 4.86 8.11
N MET A 44 13.78 4.50 8.62
CA MET A 44 12.92 5.46 9.32
C MET A 44 13.46 5.84 10.69
N TRP A 45 14.13 4.91 11.39
CA TRP A 45 14.83 5.21 12.63
C TRP A 45 15.96 6.22 12.40
N TRP A 46 16.79 5.99 11.37
CA TRP A 46 17.86 6.90 11.00
C TRP A 46 17.33 8.28 10.59
N PHE A 47 16.28 8.31 9.74
CA PHE A 47 15.63 9.54 9.31
C PHE A 47 15.02 10.33 10.46
N ALA A 48 14.35 9.66 11.40
CA ALA A 48 13.78 10.29 12.59
C ALA A 48 14.88 10.89 13.47
N ARG A 49 16.01 10.18 13.64
CA ARG A 49 17.19 10.70 14.37
C ARG A 49 17.76 11.96 13.72
N MET A 50 17.90 11.98 12.41
CA MET A 50 18.40 13.14 11.68
C MET A 50 17.46 14.37 11.81
N ARG A 51 16.16 14.13 11.86
CA ARG A 51 15.13 15.18 11.99
C ARG A 51 14.81 15.56 13.43
N GLY A 52 15.39 14.90 14.41
CA GLY A 52 15.06 15.11 15.83
C GLY A 52 13.62 14.75 16.18
N THR A 53 12.96 13.93 15.35
CA THR A 53 11.57 13.51 15.56
C THR A 53 11.51 12.37 16.56
N SER A 54 10.76 12.53 17.65
CA SER A 54 10.51 11.45 18.61
C SER A 54 9.65 10.36 17.98
N LEU A 55 10.04 9.10 18.13
CA LEU A 55 9.28 7.93 17.70
C LEU A 55 8.25 7.46 18.76
N VAL A 56 8.25 8.07 19.95
CA VAL A 56 7.27 7.78 21.00
C VAL A 56 5.91 8.37 20.62
N THR A 57 4.85 7.57 20.66
CA THR A 57 3.47 7.99 20.37
C THR A 57 2.57 7.87 21.60
N HIS A 58 1.55 8.72 21.67
CA HIS A 58 0.48 8.64 22.66
C HIS A 58 -0.77 7.91 22.13
N VAL A 59 -0.80 7.60 20.83
CA VAL A 59 -1.94 6.95 20.14
C VAL A 59 -1.56 5.57 19.55
N LEU A 60 -0.80 4.80 20.33
CA LEU A 60 -0.31 3.48 19.91
C LEU A 60 -1.41 2.55 19.35
N PRO A 61 -2.62 2.46 19.95
CA PRO A 61 -3.67 1.60 19.38
C PRO A 61 -4.04 1.95 17.95
N MET A 62 -4.03 3.25 17.61
CA MET A 62 -4.32 3.71 16.25
C MET A 62 -3.23 3.29 15.26
N HIS A 63 -1.95 3.38 15.66
CA HIS A 63 -0.83 2.88 14.86
C HIS A 63 -0.88 1.36 14.67
N LEU A 64 -1.25 0.61 15.72
CA LEU A 64 -1.41 -0.84 15.63
C LEU A 64 -2.52 -1.21 14.66
N TRP A 65 -3.69 -0.58 14.79
CA TRP A 65 -4.81 -0.81 13.87
C TRP A 65 -4.44 -0.48 12.42
N ARG A 66 -3.79 0.68 12.20
CA ARG A 66 -3.24 1.09 10.91
C ARG A 66 -2.25 0.05 10.36
N SER A 67 -1.38 -0.49 11.23
CA SER A 67 -0.39 -1.49 10.83
C SER A 67 -1.07 -2.80 10.42
N VAL A 68 -2.05 -3.29 11.15
CA VAL A 68 -2.79 -4.51 10.81
C VAL A 68 -3.45 -4.38 9.44
N VAL A 69 -4.26 -3.33 9.25
CA VAL A 69 -4.94 -3.09 7.96
C VAL A 69 -3.93 -2.93 6.82
N GLY A 70 -2.88 -2.14 7.05
CA GLY A 70 -1.87 -1.87 6.04
C GLY A 70 -1.02 -3.09 5.69
N VAL A 71 -0.71 -3.95 6.66
CA VAL A 71 0.04 -5.21 6.43
C VAL A 71 -0.79 -6.19 5.62
N VAL A 72 -2.07 -6.36 5.95
CA VAL A 72 -2.98 -7.22 5.17
C VAL A 72 -3.08 -6.72 3.72
N ALA A 73 -3.30 -5.41 3.54
CA ALA A 73 -3.36 -4.81 2.21
C ALA A 73 -2.05 -4.96 1.43
N LEU A 74 -0.91 -4.76 2.09
CA LEU A 74 0.42 -4.91 1.49
C LEU A 74 0.70 -6.35 1.08
N SER A 75 0.43 -7.31 1.95
CA SER A 75 0.64 -8.73 1.68
C SER A 75 -0.24 -9.21 0.53
N ALA A 76 -1.50 -8.77 0.49
CA ALA A 76 -2.41 -9.03 -0.63
C ALA A 76 -1.90 -8.42 -1.94
N TRP A 77 -1.34 -7.21 -1.89
CA TRP A 77 -0.76 -6.57 -3.07
C TRP A 77 0.50 -7.28 -3.56
N PHE A 78 1.40 -7.68 -2.66
CA PHE A 78 2.60 -8.43 -3.04
C PHE A 78 2.24 -9.80 -3.62
N TYR A 79 1.20 -10.46 -3.08
CA TYR A 79 0.66 -11.67 -3.66
C TYR A 79 0.13 -11.43 -5.09
N ALA A 80 -0.60 -10.34 -5.31
CA ALA A 80 -1.08 -9.98 -6.63
C ALA A 80 0.08 -9.69 -7.61
N ILE A 81 1.14 -8.99 -7.18
CA ILE A 81 2.35 -8.75 -7.99
C ILE A 81 3.02 -10.08 -8.39
N ALA A 82 3.09 -11.03 -7.46
CA ALA A 82 3.72 -12.33 -7.74
C ALA A 82 2.95 -13.11 -8.83
N HIS A 83 1.62 -13.12 -8.78
CA HIS A 83 0.78 -14.02 -9.59
C HIS A 83 0.11 -13.36 -10.81
N LEU A 84 0.12 -12.02 -10.91
CA LEU A 84 -0.47 -11.28 -12.03
C LEU A 84 0.60 -10.58 -12.86
N PRO A 85 0.29 -10.19 -14.10
CA PRO A 85 1.07 -9.20 -14.81
C PRO A 85 1.21 -7.93 -13.97
N LEU A 86 2.40 -7.33 -13.94
CA LEU A 86 2.69 -6.18 -13.07
C LEU A 86 1.72 -5.02 -13.34
N ALA A 87 1.39 -4.77 -14.61
CA ALA A 87 0.42 -3.74 -15.00
C ALA A 87 -0.95 -3.97 -14.36
N THR A 88 -1.43 -5.22 -14.35
CA THR A 88 -2.71 -5.60 -13.73
C THR A 88 -2.66 -5.39 -12.22
N ALA A 89 -1.62 -5.89 -11.54
CA ALA A 89 -1.47 -5.75 -10.09
C ALA A 89 -1.40 -4.27 -9.67
N MET A 90 -0.71 -3.43 -10.44
CA MET A 90 -0.64 -1.98 -10.21
C MET A 90 -2.00 -1.30 -10.41
N THR A 91 -2.72 -1.65 -11.48
CA THR A 91 -4.06 -1.09 -11.75
C THR A 91 -5.03 -1.40 -10.62
N LEU A 92 -5.05 -2.65 -10.14
CA LEU A 92 -5.91 -3.08 -9.02
C LEU A 92 -5.56 -2.34 -7.71
N ASN A 93 -4.30 -2.11 -7.44
CA ASN A 93 -3.88 -1.31 -6.28
C ASN A 93 -4.28 0.17 -6.42
N TYR A 94 -4.19 0.77 -7.61
CA TYR A 94 -4.63 2.14 -7.86
C TYR A 94 -6.15 2.34 -7.73
N MET A 95 -6.93 1.28 -7.72
CA MET A 95 -8.35 1.36 -7.34
C MET A 95 -8.56 1.91 -5.93
N SER A 96 -7.53 1.94 -5.08
CA SER A 96 -7.60 2.60 -3.78
C SER A 96 -8.08 4.05 -3.86
N SER A 97 -7.69 4.79 -4.89
CA SER A 97 -8.16 6.17 -5.12
C SER A 97 -9.67 6.24 -5.40
N VAL A 98 -10.18 5.27 -6.15
CA VAL A 98 -11.63 5.16 -6.46
C VAL A 98 -12.40 4.80 -5.20
N TRP A 99 -11.88 3.86 -4.38
CA TRP A 99 -12.49 3.50 -3.11
C TRP A 99 -12.51 4.66 -2.12
N ILE A 100 -11.41 5.44 -2.01
CA ILE A 100 -11.39 6.65 -1.18
C ILE A 100 -12.48 7.63 -1.62
N ALA A 101 -12.62 7.88 -2.94
CA ALA A 101 -13.66 8.74 -3.45
C ALA A 101 -15.07 8.20 -3.12
N ALA A 102 -15.27 6.90 -3.28
CA ALA A 102 -16.55 6.26 -2.94
C ALA A 102 -16.89 6.40 -1.45
N PHE A 103 -15.91 6.24 -0.55
CA PHE A 103 -16.11 6.42 0.89
C PHE A 103 -16.39 7.87 1.25
N LEU A 104 -15.70 8.83 0.64
CA LEU A 104 -15.93 10.26 0.88
C LEU A 104 -17.33 10.68 0.43
N VAL A 105 -17.73 10.26 -0.76
CA VAL A 105 -19.08 10.57 -1.29
C VAL A 105 -20.15 9.81 -0.52
N GLY A 106 -19.95 8.51 -0.29
CA GLY A 106 -20.90 7.70 0.50
C GLY A 106 -21.07 8.23 1.91
N GLY A 107 -19.96 8.63 2.57
CA GLY A 107 -20.00 9.25 3.89
C GLY A 107 -20.79 10.56 3.92
N THR A 108 -20.59 11.42 2.93
CA THR A 108 -21.34 12.67 2.84
C THR A 108 -22.82 12.42 2.55
N LEU A 109 -23.16 11.47 1.68
CA LEU A 109 -24.57 11.12 1.41
C LEU A 109 -25.27 10.52 2.64
N MET A 110 -24.55 9.76 3.47
CA MET A 110 -25.13 9.13 4.66
C MET A 110 -25.25 10.10 5.87
N PHE A 111 -24.35 11.08 5.98
CA PHE A 111 -24.25 11.96 7.15
C PHE A 111 -24.49 13.43 6.84
N ALA A 112 -24.73 13.82 5.58
CA ALA A 112 -25.06 15.19 5.21
C ALA A 112 -26.41 15.59 5.82
N LYS A 113 -26.41 16.70 6.54
CA LYS A 113 -27.66 17.36 6.94
C LYS A 113 -28.35 17.92 5.70
N ALA A 114 -29.68 17.80 5.65
CA ALA A 114 -30.49 18.35 4.55
C ALA A 114 -30.13 19.83 4.33
N GLY A 115 -29.51 20.14 3.18
CA GLY A 115 -29.11 21.50 2.81
C GLY A 115 -27.62 21.76 2.58
N GLU A 116 -26.71 20.82 2.94
CA GLU A 116 -25.29 20.94 2.59
C GLU A 116 -25.06 20.60 1.12
N ARG A 117 -24.40 21.50 0.40
CA ARG A 117 -24.19 21.38 -1.04
C ARG A 117 -23.26 20.22 -1.38
N ILE A 118 -23.80 19.15 -1.92
CA ILE A 118 -23.11 18.01 -2.55
C ILE A 118 -22.31 18.45 -3.80
N GLN A 119 -22.54 19.67 -4.29
CA GLN A 119 -22.08 20.18 -5.57
C GLN A 119 -20.53 20.27 -5.72
N SER A 120 -19.79 20.36 -4.61
CA SER A 120 -18.32 20.43 -4.64
C SER A 120 -17.62 19.07 -4.86
N GLN A 121 -18.30 17.96 -4.60
CA GLN A 121 -17.68 16.64 -4.64
C GLN A 121 -17.82 15.94 -6.00
N GLY A 122 -18.80 16.31 -6.79
CA GLY A 122 -19.03 15.72 -8.12
C GLY A 122 -17.82 15.91 -9.06
N SER A 123 -17.21 17.10 -9.05
CA SER A 123 -16.01 17.38 -9.84
C SER A 123 -14.80 16.52 -9.42
N LEU A 124 -14.59 16.33 -8.12
CA LEU A 124 -13.53 15.48 -7.59
C LEU A 124 -13.71 14.02 -8.02
N VAL A 125 -14.92 13.48 -7.85
CA VAL A 125 -15.25 12.11 -8.26
C VAL A 125 -15.05 11.93 -9.76
N LEU A 126 -15.52 12.86 -10.56
CA LEU A 126 -15.39 12.80 -12.02
C LEU A 126 -13.91 12.83 -12.44
N THR A 127 -13.10 13.67 -11.81
CA THR A 127 -11.66 13.74 -12.04
C THR A 127 -10.96 12.43 -11.67
N ILE A 128 -11.30 11.82 -10.53
CA ILE A 128 -10.72 10.54 -10.10
C ILE A 128 -11.11 9.42 -11.07
N LEU A 129 -12.38 9.33 -11.46
CA LEU A 129 -12.85 8.33 -12.42
C LEU A 129 -12.19 8.50 -13.80
N ALA A 130 -12.08 9.73 -14.29
CA ALA A 130 -11.41 10.02 -15.56
C ALA A 130 -9.93 9.64 -15.49
N SER A 131 -9.23 10.00 -14.40
CA SER A 131 -7.83 9.63 -14.18
C SER A 131 -7.64 8.12 -14.11
N PHE A 132 -8.52 7.42 -13.37
CA PHE A 132 -8.47 5.97 -13.27
C PHE A 132 -8.72 5.29 -14.62
N THR A 133 -9.70 5.78 -15.40
CA THR A 133 -9.94 5.30 -16.76
C THR A 133 -8.69 5.46 -17.64
N GLY A 134 -8.01 6.60 -17.53
CA GLY A 134 -6.72 6.82 -18.23
C GLY A 134 -5.66 5.81 -17.84
N VAL A 135 -5.54 5.47 -16.54
CA VAL A 135 -4.60 4.44 -16.04
C VAL A 135 -4.95 3.06 -16.60
N VAL A 136 -6.23 2.68 -16.60
CA VAL A 136 -6.70 1.39 -17.14
C VAL A 136 -6.38 1.30 -18.64
N MET A 137 -6.64 2.37 -19.40
CA MET A 137 -6.36 2.41 -20.83
C MET A 137 -4.85 2.32 -21.13
N LEU A 138 -4.02 2.95 -20.29
CA LEU A 138 -2.56 2.94 -20.43
C LEU A 138 -1.96 1.57 -20.11
N LEU A 139 -2.35 1.01 -18.96
CA LEU A 139 -1.76 -0.24 -18.44
C LEU A 139 -2.37 -1.49 -19.09
N ARG A 140 -3.57 -1.39 -19.68
CA ARG A 140 -4.29 -2.51 -20.33
C ARG A 140 -4.24 -3.79 -19.48
N PRO A 141 -4.78 -3.76 -18.25
CA PRO A 141 -4.72 -4.90 -17.34
C PRO A 141 -5.41 -6.11 -17.96
N THR A 142 -4.77 -7.27 -17.86
CA THR A 142 -5.31 -8.55 -18.32
C THR A 142 -5.37 -9.52 -17.15
N ILE A 143 -6.41 -10.34 -17.11
CA ILE A 143 -6.58 -11.42 -16.11
C ILE A 143 -7.00 -12.65 -16.87
N ASP A 144 -6.17 -13.68 -16.86
CA ASP A 144 -6.49 -14.98 -17.41
C ASP A 144 -7.42 -15.75 -16.47
N GLN A 145 -8.14 -16.77 -16.99
CA GLN A 145 -9.08 -17.55 -16.19
C GLN A 145 -8.46 -18.18 -14.93
N ASN A 146 -7.19 -18.61 -15.02
CA ASN A 146 -6.45 -19.17 -13.91
C ASN A 146 -5.95 -18.12 -12.88
N GLN A 147 -6.10 -16.83 -13.16
CA GLN A 147 -5.63 -15.72 -12.35
C GLN A 147 -6.76 -14.99 -11.59
N THR A 148 -8.00 -15.47 -11.69
CA THR A 148 -9.18 -14.82 -11.08
C THR A 148 -9.02 -14.65 -9.57
N PHE A 149 -8.49 -15.66 -8.87
CA PHE A 149 -8.26 -15.58 -7.44
C PHE A 149 -7.23 -14.49 -7.10
N ALA A 150 -6.12 -14.43 -7.81
CA ALA A 150 -5.10 -13.37 -7.63
C ALA A 150 -5.67 -11.98 -7.97
N GLY A 151 -6.56 -11.89 -8.96
CA GLY A 151 -7.29 -10.67 -9.30
C GLY A 151 -8.18 -10.18 -8.15
N LEU A 152 -8.94 -11.08 -7.52
CA LEU A 152 -9.75 -10.75 -6.35
C LEU A 152 -8.90 -10.28 -5.17
N ILE A 153 -7.80 -10.97 -4.87
CA ILE A 153 -6.85 -10.54 -3.82
C ILE A 153 -6.27 -9.17 -4.15
N GLY A 154 -5.91 -8.91 -5.42
CA GLY A 154 -5.45 -7.60 -5.87
C GLY A 154 -6.49 -6.50 -5.68
N LEU A 155 -7.76 -6.76 -6.00
CA LEU A 155 -8.87 -5.84 -5.78
C LEU A 155 -9.07 -5.54 -4.28
N LEU A 156 -9.05 -6.56 -3.44
CA LEU A 156 -9.13 -6.43 -1.98
C LEU A 156 -7.92 -5.67 -1.42
N SER A 157 -6.73 -5.81 -2.02
CA SER A 157 -5.57 -5.03 -1.64
C SER A 157 -5.78 -3.53 -1.85
N GLY A 158 -6.38 -3.15 -2.99
CA GLY A 158 -6.75 -1.75 -3.27
C GLY A 158 -7.76 -1.20 -2.27
N LEU A 159 -8.77 -1.99 -1.88
CA LEU A 159 -9.72 -1.62 -0.84
C LEU A 159 -9.03 -1.45 0.52
N GLY A 160 -8.20 -2.40 0.93
CA GLY A 160 -7.42 -2.33 2.16
C GLY A 160 -6.46 -1.14 2.17
N ALA A 161 -5.83 -0.83 1.03
CA ALA A 161 -4.99 0.35 0.87
C ALA A 161 -5.78 1.65 1.07
N ALA A 162 -7.01 1.73 0.56
CA ALA A 162 -7.89 2.88 0.78
C ALA A 162 -8.17 3.10 2.27
N PHE A 163 -8.53 2.05 3.01
CA PHE A 163 -8.69 2.14 4.47
C PHE A 163 -7.40 2.56 5.17
N ALA A 164 -6.26 2.01 4.77
CA ALA A 164 -4.98 2.37 5.32
C ALA A 164 -4.64 3.86 5.09
N TYR A 165 -4.90 4.40 3.91
CA TYR A 165 -4.70 5.83 3.61
C TYR A 165 -5.65 6.73 4.41
N MET A 166 -6.91 6.33 4.59
CA MET A 166 -7.84 7.08 5.45
C MET A 166 -7.35 7.13 6.91
N GLN A 167 -6.79 6.05 7.43
CA GLN A 167 -6.20 6.01 8.76
C GLN A 167 -4.96 6.92 8.88
N VAL A 168 -4.12 6.98 7.84
CA VAL A 168 -3.00 7.92 7.79
C VAL A 168 -3.49 9.37 7.85
N MET A 169 -4.57 9.70 7.14
CA MET A 169 -5.18 11.04 7.21
C MET A 169 -5.69 11.36 8.63
N VAL A 170 -6.28 10.39 9.31
CA VAL A 170 -6.75 10.57 10.70
C VAL A 170 -5.56 10.80 11.63
N LEU A 171 -4.50 9.99 11.55
CA LEU A 171 -3.28 10.16 12.34
C LEU A 171 -2.63 11.54 12.10
N ALA A 172 -2.56 11.98 10.85
CA ALA A 172 -2.04 13.31 10.51
C ALA A 172 -2.88 14.44 11.14
N ARG A 173 -4.22 14.31 11.16
CA ARG A 173 -5.12 15.26 11.83
C ARG A 173 -4.96 15.27 13.36
N MET A 174 -4.51 14.16 13.94
CA MET A 174 -4.19 14.06 15.36
C MET A 174 -2.80 14.64 15.70
N GLY A 175 -2.07 15.17 14.70
CA GLY A 175 -0.74 15.77 14.88
C GLY A 175 0.40 14.72 14.90
N GLU A 176 0.15 13.47 14.52
CA GLU A 176 1.21 12.47 14.43
C GLU A 176 2.13 12.74 13.24
N PRO A 177 3.46 12.82 13.46
CA PRO A 177 4.42 13.00 12.37
C PRO A 177 4.39 11.82 11.39
N GLU A 178 4.52 12.11 10.10
CA GLU A 178 4.54 11.09 9.04
C GLU A 178 5.62 10.04 9.28
N ALA A 179 6.82 10.46 9.71
CA ALA A 179 7.93 9.57 10.02
C ALA A 179 7.57 8.52 11.06
N ARG A 180 6.79 8.90 12.08
CA ARG A 180 6.31 8.00 13.13
C ARG A 180 5.31 6.99 12.57
N THR A 181 4.35 7.46 11.79
CA THR A 181 3.33 6.59 11.16
C THR A 181 3.98 5.54 10.26
N VAL A 182 4.97 5.94 9.46
CA VAL A 182 5.71 5.00 8.59
C VAL A 182 6.58 4.04 9.39
N PHE A 183 7.21 4.51 10.48
CA PHE A 183 8.02 3.66 11.36
C PHE A 183 7.20 2.54 12.00
N TYR A 184 6.05 2.85 12.61
CA TYR A 184 5.18 1.82 13.21
C TYR A 184 4.63 0.86 12.17
N PHE A 185 4.35 1.33 10.98
CA PHE A 185 3.97 0.44 9.88
C PHE A 185 5.12 -0.50 9.46
N ALA A 186 6.36 0.01 9.39
CA ALA A 186 7.53 -0.83 9.10
C ALA A 186 7.74 -1.89 10.18
N VAL A 187 7.55 -1.54 11.45
CA VAL A 187 7.58 -2.50 12.57
C VAL A 187 6.49 -3.57 12.40
N GLY A 188 5.26 -3.15 12.13
CA GLY A 188 4.15 -4.07 11.89
C GLY A 188 4.40 -5.04 10.73
N THR A 189 4.96 -4.53 9.61
CA THR A 189 5.32 -5.37 8.46
C THR A 189 6.44 -6.35 8.78
N ALA A 190 7.47 -5.94 9.53
CA ALA A 190 8.55 -6.83 9.93
C ALA A 190 8.06 -7.94 10.87
N ILE A 191 7.21 -7.61 11.85
CA ILE A 191 6.62 -8.60 12.75
C ILE A 191 5.76 -9.60 11.97
N ALA A 192 4.83 -9.11 11.15
CA ALA A 192 3.94 -9.98 10.40
C ALA A 192 4.68 -10.83 9.36
N GLY A 193 5.65 -10.27 8.67
CA GLY A 193 6.51 -11.01 7.75
C GLY A 193 7.32 -12.08 8.48
N GLY A 194 7.91 -11.74 9.64
CA GLY A 194 8.66 -12.69 10.48
C GLY A 194 7.79 -13.84 11.00
N LEU A 195 6.57 -13.55 11.45
CA LEU A 195 5.61 -14.59 11.83
C LEU A 195 5.20 -15.45 10.63
N GLY A 196 4.98 -14.82 9.47
CA GLY A 196 4.70 -15.55 8.23
C GLY A 196 5.84 -16.48 7.83
N MET A 197 7.10 -16.04 7.93
CA MET A 197 8.28 -16.88 7.68
C MET A 197 8.39 -18.05 8.66
N ALA A 198 8.00 -17.86 9.93
CA ALA A 198 8.00 -18.93 10.92
C ALA A 198 6.95 -20.02 10.60
N VAL A 199 5.84 -19.65 9.94
CA VAL A 199 4.75 -20.56 9.57
C VAL A 199 4.99 -21.24 8.22
N VAL A 200 5.37 -20.45 7.21
CA VAL A 200 5.51 -20.91 5.82
C VAL A 200 6.90 -21.48 5.55
N GLY A 201 7.87 -21.11 6.39
CA GLY A 201 9.29 -21.42 6.15
C GLY A 201 9.97 -20.33 5.31
N VAL A 202 11.29 -20.44 5.22
CA VAL A 202 12.15 -19.57 4.42
C VAL A 202 12.44 -20.28 3.10
N SER A 203 12.41 -19.53 2.00
CA SER A 203 12.76 -20.07 0.68
C SER A 203 14.22 -20.58 0.70
N PRO A 204 14.53 -21.74 0.12
CA PRO A 204 15.90 -22.23 0.09
C PRO A 204 16.78 -21.23 -0.69
N TRP A 205 17.86 -20.76 -0.06
CA TRP A 205 18.81 -19.83 -0.68
C TRP A 205 19.59 -20.54 -1.79
N GLU A 206 19.02 -20.55 -2.98
CA GLU A 206 19.74 -20.99 -4.18
C GLU A 206 20.51 -19.83 -4.83
N ILE A 207 21.24 -19.07 -4.04
CA ILE A 207 22.24 -18.13 -4.57
C ILE A 207 23.46 -18.97 -4.98
N GLY A 208 23.48 -19.45 -6.21
CA GLY A 208 24.68 -20.12 -6.75
C GLY A 208 24.47 -21.21 -7.78
N ARG A 209 23.24 -21.60 -8.14
CA ARG A 209 23.03 -22.48 -9.31
C ARG A 209 22.64 -21.66 -10.55
N ALA A 210 23.46 -20.67 -10.85
CA ALA A 210 23.52 -20.14 -12.20
C ALA A 210 24.37 -21.11 -13.02
N HIS A 211 23.70 -21.92 -13.81
CA HIS A 211 24.14 -22.58 -15.02
C HIS A 211 25.58 -23.14 -15.06
N VAL A 212 25.69 -24.44 -14.81
CA VAL A 212 26.58 -25.30 -15.59
C VAL A 212 25.72 -26.06 -16.59
#